data_94cb691c1a08b7746c8955b254108d41
#
_entry.id   94cb691c1a08b7746c8955b254108d41
#
_cell.length_a   1.000
_cell.length_b   1.000
_cell.length_c   1.000
_cell.angle_alpha   90.00
_cell.angle_beta   90.00
_cell.angle_gamma   90.00
#
_symmetry.space_group_name_H-M   'P 1'
#
loop_
_entity.id
_entity.type
_entity.pdbx_description
1 polymer ?
#
loop_
_entity_poly.entity_id
_entity_poly.type
_entity_poly.pdbx_seq_one_letter_code
_entity_poly.pdbx_strand_id
1 'polypeptide(L)' 'MKKQYVGLNLLDRVMKADSIKDMLRIIKPSLDRDRYSMLKRAIKTHKYERGKRDCIIRYAEEIMSGKH' A
#
# COMPACT_ATOMS: atom_id res chain seq x y z
N MET A 1 -11.57 18.26 -13.15
CA MET A 1 -11.56 18.10 -12.60
C MET A 1 -11.32 17.21 -11.93
N LYS A 2 -11.31 16.84 -11.19
CA LYS A 2 -11.11 15.98 -10.54
C LYS A 2 -11.73 14.82 -10.86
N LYS A 3 -12.39 14.68 -11.80
CA LYS A 3 -12.97 13.56 -12.20
C LYS A 3 -12.08 12.50 -12.52
N GLN A 4 -10.93 12.76 -12.95
CA GLN A 4 -9.99 11.74 -13.35
C GLN A 4 -9.51 10.94 -12.18
N TYR A 5 -9.74 11.41 -10.97
CA TYR A 5 -9.34 10.65 -9.80
C TYR A 5 -10.43 9.78 -9.24
N VAL A 6 -11.59 9.90 -9.78
CA VAL A 6 -12.71 9.12 -9.27
C VAL A 6 -12.43 7.63 -9.28
N GLY A 7 -11.76 7.15 -10.29
CA GLY A 7 -11.47 5.73 -10.38
C GLY A 7 -10.19 5.31 -9.72
N LEU A 8 -9.42 6.24 -9.18
CA LEU A 8 -8.14 5.92 -8.58
C LEU A 8 -8.26 5.76 -7.08
N ASN A 9 -8.61 4.57 -6.66
CA ASN A 9 -8.69 4.30 -5.23
C ASN A 9 -7.30 4.00 -4.70
N LEU A 10 -7.21 3.70 -3.42
CA LEU A 10 -5.93 3.46 -2.78
C LEU A 10 -5.17 2.33 -3.46
N LEU A 11 -5.83 1.23 -3.76
CA LEU A 11 -5.18 0.09 -4.39
C LEU A 11 -4.59 0.48 -5.74
N ASP A 12 -5.35 1.20 -6.56
CA ASP A 12 -4.86 1.62 -7.86
C ASP A 12 -3.62 2.50 -7.74
N ARG A 13 -3.65 3.41 -6.77
CA ARG A 13 -2.53 4.32 -6.58
C ARG A 13 -1.28 3.56 -6.14
N VAL A 14 -1.45 2.61 -5.25
CA VAL A 14 -0.34 1.80 -4.77
C VAL A 14 0.23 0.98 -5.92
N MET A 15 -0.63 0.38 -6.73
CA MET A 15 -0.17 -0.45 -7.82
C MET A 15 0.57 0.34 -8.90
N LYS A 16 0.24 1.61 -9.05
CA LYS A 16 0.91 2.43 -10.04
C LYS A 16 2.20 3.05 -9.55
N ALA A 17 2.49 2.92 -8.27
CA ALA A 17 3.70 3.51 -7.72
C ALA A 17 4.95 2.87 -8.32
N ASP A 18 5.98 3.66 -8.53
CA ASP A 18 7.19 3.19 -9.17
C ASP A 18 8.13 2.43 -8.25
N SER A 19 8.06 2.67 -6.98
CA SER A 19 9.00 2.05 -6.06
C SER A 19 8.31 1.68 -4.75
N ILE A 20 8.96 0.82 -3.98
CA ILE A 20 8.45 0.43 -2.67
C ILE A 20 8.31 1.66 -1.78
N LYS A 21 9.26 2.56 -1.85
CA LYS A 21 9.22 3.77 -1.06
C LYS A 21 7.96 4.59 -1.38
N ASP A 22 7.63 4.71 -2.65
CA ASP A 22 6.45 5.45 -3.06
C ASP A 22 5.18 4.75 -2.63
N MET A 23 5.15 3.41 -2.73
CA MET A 23 4.00 2.64 -2.30
C MET A 23 3.74 2.88 -0.81
N LEU A 24 4.80 2.87 -0.01
CA LEU A 24 4.67 3.10 1.42
C LEU A 24 4.17 4.51 1.70
N ARG A 25 4.65 5.47 0.94
CA ARG A 25 4.23 6.84 1.12
C ARG A 25 2.74 7.00 0.85
N ILE A 26 2.26 6.32 -0.17
CA ILE A 26 0.86 6.39 -0.55
C ILE A 26 -0.04 5.73 0.49
N ILE A 27 0.36 4.58 1.00
CA ILE A 27 -0.47 3.83 1.92
C ILE A 27 -0.41 4.33 3.37
N LYS A 28 0.66 5.01 3.71
CA LYS A 28 0.86 5.46 5.08
C LYS A 28 -0.31 6.20 5.70
N PRO A 29 -0.92 7.18 5.02
CA PRO A 29 -2.02 7.93 5.63
C PRO A 29 -3.24 7.06 5.93
N SER A 30 -3.35 5.90 5.32
CA SER A 30 -4.49 5.02 5.51
C SER A 30 -4.26 3.99 6.60
N LEU A 31 -3.09 3.98 7.20
CA LEU A 31 -2.75 3.02 8.25
C LEU A 31 -2.41 3.77 9.53
N ASP A 32 -2.73 3.16 10.68
CA ASP A 32 -2.32 3.75 11.93
C ASP A 32 -0.85 3.38 12.12
N ARG A 33 -0.26 3.92 13.17
CA ARG A 33 1.15 3.73 13.43
C ARG A 33 1.53 2.26 13.58
N ASP A 34 0.75 1.52 14.33
CA ASP A 34 1.06 0.13 14.59
C ASP A 34 0.99 -0.70 13.32
N ARG A 35 -0.03 -0.50 12.52
CA ARG A 35 -0.16 -1.25 11.30
C ARG A 35 0.93 -0.89 10.31
N TYR A 36 1.28 0.37 10.24
CA TYR A 36 2.35 0.80 9.36
C TYR A 36 3.67 0.15 9.77
N SER A 37 3.94 0.09 11.08
CA SER A 37 5.14 -0.56 11.58
C SER A 37 5.15 -2.04 11.23
N MET A 38 4.00 -2.69 11.35
CA MET A 38 3.91 -4.10 11.01
C MET A 38 4.16 -4.31 9.53
N LEU A 39 3.63 -3.43 8.70
CA LEU A 39 3.85 -3.54 7.27
C LEU A 39 5.34 -3.39 6.95
N LYS A 40 6.00 -2.43 7.55
CA LYS A 40 7.42 -2.23 7.29
C LYS A 40 8.24 -3.44 7.73
N ARG A 41 7.87 -4.07 8.83
CA ARG A 41 8.55 -5.27 9.26
C ARG A 41 8.33 -6.40 8.29
N ALA A 42 7.09 -6.57 7.84
CA ALA A 42 6.77 -7.63 6.88
C ALA A 42 7.57 -7.46 5.60
N ILE A 43 7.70 -6.22 5.15
CA ILE A 43 8.46 -5.94 3.94
C ILE A 43 9.90 -6.38 4.09
N LYS A 44 10.48 -6.17 5.26
CA LYS A 44 11.87 -6.53 5.48
C LYS A 44 12.12 -8.03 5.44
N THR A 45 11.09 -8.83 5.64
CA THR A 45 11.27 -10.28 5.59
C THR A 45 11.33 -10.80 4.17
N HIS A 46 10.94 -9.98 3.20
CA HIS A 46 10.99 -10.40 1.80
C HIS A 46 12.31 -9.97 1.17
N LYS A 47 12.98 -10.90 0.49
CA LYS A 47 14.20 -10.61 -0.17
C LYS A 47 14.03 -9.83 -1.45
N TYR A 48 12.97 -10.13 -2.18
CA TYR A 48 12.79 -9.55 -3.49
C TYR A 48 11.74 -8.47 -3.51
N GLU A 49 11.92 -7.53 -4.41
CA GLU A 49 11.01 -6.41 -4.54
C GLU A 49 9.58 -6.87 -4.81
N ARG A 50 9.44 -7.92 -5.62
CA ARG A 50 8.14 -8.46 -5.94
C ARG A 50 7.36 -8.84 -4.68
N GLY A 51 8.01 -9.53 -3.75
CA GLY A 51 7.37 -9.92 -2.51
C GLY A 51 6.98 -8.72 -1.67
N LYS A 52 7.85 -7.70 -1.66
CA LYS A 52 7.57 -6.50 -0.91
C LYS A 52 6.35 -5.78 -1.48
N ARG A 53 6.28 -5.69 -2.81
CA ARG A 53 5.16 -5.04 -3.46
C ARG A 53 3.85 -5.80 -3.17
N ASP A 54 3.90 -7.13 -3.24
CA ASP A 54 2.72 -7.92 -2.97
C ASP A 54 2.22 -7.70 -1.55
N CYS A 55 3.13 -7.57 -0.61
CA CYS A 55 2.77 -7.35 0.78
C CYS A 55 2.01 -6.03 0.94
N ILE A 56 2.51 -4.98 0.30
CA ILE A 56 1.86 -3.68 0.38
C ILE A 56 0.51 -3.72 -0.31
N ILE A 57 0.44 -4.39 -1.44
CA ILE A 57 -0.81 -4.50 -2.19
C ILE A 57 -1.87 -5.21 -1.34
N ARG A 58 -1.48 -6.25 -0.60
CA ARG A 58 -2.42 -6.93 0.25
C ARG A 58 -2.96 -6.03 1.34
N TYR A 59 -2.11 -5.20 1.93
CA TYR A 59 -2.57 -4.27 2.93
C TYR A 59 -3.56 -3.29 2.30
N ALA A 60 -3.28 -2.82 1.09
CA ALA A 60 -4.19 -1.91 0.41
C ALA A 60 -5.54 -2.59 0.15
N GLU A 61 -5.50 -3.85 -0.24
CA GLU A 61 -6.73 -4.59 -0.48
C GLU A 61 -7.56 -4.73 0.79
N GLU A 62 -6.92 -4.98 1.91
CA GLU A 62 -7.62 -5.10 3.17
C GLU A 62 -8.27 -3.78 3.55
N ILE A 63 -7.57 -2.69 3.35
CA ILE A 63 -8.13 -1.39 3.64
C ILE A 63 -9.34 -1.12 2.77
N MET A 64 -9.23 -1.44 1.49
CA MET A 64 -10.32 -1.21 0.56
C MET A 64 -11.54 -2.06 0.86
N SER A 65 -11.32 -3.26 1.39
CA SER A 65 -12.44 -4.14 1.70
C SER A 65 -13.05 -3.85 3.05
N GLY A 66 -12.48 -2.92 3.80
CA GLY A 66 -13.01 -2.56 5.09
C GLY A 66 -12.67 -3.51 6.21
N LYS A 67 -11.73 -4.41 5.98
CA LYS A 67 -11.34 -5.33 7.03
C LYS A 67 -10.18 -4.77 7.80
N HIS A 68 -10.25 -4.83 9.08
CA HIS A 68 -9.15 -4.31 9.89
C HIS A 68 -8.78 -5.26 10.97
#